data_b05258a7ca5d12605c8f3ad811f1c2b0
#
_entry.id   b05258a7ca5d12605c8f3ad811f1c2b0
#
_cell.length_a   1.000
_cell.length_b   1.000
_cell.length_c   1.000
_cell.angle_alpha   90.00
_cell.angle_beta   90.00
_cell.angle_gamma   90.00
#
_symmetry.space_group_name_H-M   'P 1'
#
loop_
_entity.id
_entity.type
_entity.pdbx_description
1 polymer ?
#
loop_
_entity_poly.entity_id
_entity_poly.type
_entity_poly.pdbx_seq_one_letter_code
_entity_poly.pdbx_strand_id
1 'polypeptide(L)'
;MEQRLLTALLGTICILLVIPALGCLIHLIRTAILRVIGQAVGGETAWFIANRATFLGVVHHECAHALVAVLTGGKVEQMQLFHPQGDQLGCVIWRPRRLYPGACAIQYTLVSIAPVIFGCCNVYLLWNHVFPLCTRVWQMLLLGYVMLSIFIQSTMSRQDVRVAAKGLPVCAVIIFAVLLVTGADVCAWLLHADWQGVLEHMLGTA
;
A
#
# COMPACT_ATOMS: atom_id res chain seq x y z
N MET A 1 33.80 -0.06 11.51
CA MET A 1 32.63 -0.43 12.32
C MET A 1 31.60 0.68 12.30
N GLU A 2 31.99 1.93 12.54
CA GLU A 2 31.06 3.11 12.51
C GLU A 2 30.31 3.27 11.20
N GLN A 3 31.00 3.15 10.06
CA GLN A 3 30.35 3.29 8.74
C GLN A 3 29.26 2.24 8.51
N ARG A 4 29.48 0.98 8.92
CA ARG A 4 28.45 -0.07 8.83
C ARG A 4 27.23 0.20 9.71
N LEU A 5 27.44 0.73 10.92
CA LEU A 5 26.36 1.11 11.82
C LEU A 5 25.51 2.23 11.21
N LEU A 6 26.18 3.26 10.67
CA LEU A 6 25.48 4.38 10.02
C LEU A 6 24.68 3.94 8.80
N THR A 7 25.27 3.12 7.93
CA THR A 7 24.61 2.58 6.74
C THR A 7 23.39 1.73 7.13
N ALA A 8 23.51 0.84 8.12
CA ALA A 8 22.41 0.03 8.61
C ALA A 8 21.28 0.89 9.21
N LEU A 9 21.64 1.95 9.96
CA LEU A 9 20.67 2.87 10.54
C LEU A 9 19.90 3.65 9.46
N LEU A 10 20.63 4.24 8.51
CA LEU A 10 20.02 4.97 7.40
C LEU A 10 19.14 4.06 6.54
N GLY A 11 19.61 2.85 6.19
CA GLY A 11 18.84 1.86 5.46
C GLY A 11 17.57 1.44 6.19
N THR A 12 17.63 1.28 7.53
CA THR A 12 16.46 0.99 8.36
C THR A 12 15.43 2.11 8.27
N ILE A 13 15.85 3.36 8.43
CA ILE A 13 15.00 4.54 8.33
C ILE A 13 14.36 4.61 6.93
N CYS A 14 15.16 4.42 5.88
CA CYS A 14 14.65 4.41 4.50
C CYS A 14 13.56 3.34 4.29
N ILE A 15 13.80 2.08 4.69
CA ILE A 15 12.82 0.99 4.54
C ILE A 15 11.52 1.32 5.30
N LEU A 16 11.63 1.80 6.54
CA LEU A 16 10.46 2.10 7.37
C LEU A 16 9.66 3.30 6.85
N LEU A 17 10.29 4.25 6.16
CA LEU A 17 9.63 5.44 5.64
C LEU A 17 9.07 5.28 4.23
N VAL A 18 9.63 4.40 3.40
CA VAL A 18 9.22 4.24 1.98
C VAL A 18 7.72 3.93 1.85
N ILE A 19 7.21 2.95 2.60
CA ILE A 19 5.81 2.52 2.47
C ILE A 19 4.84 3.60 2.98
N PRO A 20 5.01 4.19 4.18
CA PRO A 20 4.18 5.29 4.63
C PRO A 20 4.26 6.52 3.71
N ALA A 21 5.45 6.85 3.20
CA ALA A 21 5.63 7.95 2.26
C ALA A 21 4.87 7.71 0.95
N LEU A 22 4.93 6.50 0.41
CA LEU A 22 4.17 6.10 -0.77
C LEU A 22 2.66 6.18 -0.52
N GLY A 23 2.18 5.65 0.60
CA GLY A 23 0.76 5.75 0.99
C GLY A 23 0.30 7.21 1.16
N CYS A 24 1.16 8.08 1.72
CA CYS A 24 0.90 9.51 1.84
C CYS A 24 0.87 10.20 0.46
N LEU A 25 1.79 9.87 -0.43
CA LEU A 25 1.83 10.40 -1.81
C LEU A 25 0.54 10.03 -2.56
N ILE A 26 0.12 8.76 -2.51
CA ILE A 26 -1.13 8.33 -3.14
C ILE A 26 -2.32 9.08 -2.54
N HIS A 27 -2.35 9.29 -1.22
CA HIS A 27 -3.39 10.07 -0.56
C HIS A 27 -3.43 11.53 -1.05
N LEU A 28 -2.28 12.16 -1.24
CA LEU A 28 -2.17 13.53 -1.79
C LEU A 28 -2.69 13.59 -3.23
N ILE A 29 -2.27 12.64 -4.08
CA ILE A 29 -2.75 12.53 -5.46
C ILE A 29 -4.28 12.35 -5.49
N ARG A 30 -4.81 11.41 -4.71
CA ARG A 30 -6.26 11.20 -4.57
C ARG A 30 -6.96 12.50 -4.18
N THR A 31 -6.47 13.19 -3.17
CA THR A 31 -7.06 14.43 -2.67
C THR A 31 -7.04 15.53 -3.74
N ALA A 32 -5.94 15.65 -4.50
CA ALA A 32 -5.84 16.61 -5.59
C ALA A 32 -6.85 16.30 -6.71
N ILE A 33 -6.95 15.04 -7.14
CA ILE A 33 -7.91 14.59 -8.15
C ILE A 33 -9.34 14.92 -7.71
N LEU A 34 -9.70 14.58 -6.47
CA LEU A 34 -11.04 14.81 -5.94
C LEU A 34 -11.39 16.29 -5.76
N ARG A 35 -10.39 17.15 -5.47
CA ARG A 35 -10.60 18.60 -5.46
C ARG A 35 -10.94 19.12 -6.85
N VAL A 36 -10.19 18.70 -7.87
CA VAL A 36 -10.45 19.11 -9.27
C VAL A 36 -11.84 18.65 -9.72
N ILE A 37 -12.19 17.39 -9.44
CA ILE A 37 -13.53 16.87 -9.74
C ILE A 37 -14.60 17.66 -8.97
N GLY A 38 -14.40 17.92 -7.67
CA GLY A 38 -15.34 18.67 -6.84
C GLY A 38 -15.57 20.10 -7.31
N GLN A 39 -14.55 20.76 -7.87
CA GLN A 39 -14.68 22.08 -8.48
C GLN A 39 -15.47 22.04 -9.82
N ALA A 40 -15.32 20.95 -10.59
CA ALA A 40 -15.96 20.82 -11.89
C ALA A 40 -17.43 20.36 -11.80
N VAL A 41 -17.74 19.40 -10.92
CA VAL A 41 -19.05 18.72 -10.87
C VAL A 41 -19.74 18.74 -9.50
N GLY A 42 -19.16 19.46 -8.53
CA GLY A 42 -19.69 19.60 -7.18
C GLY A 42 -19.18 18.56 -6.18
N GLY A 43 -19.16 18.94 -4.91
CA GLY A 43 -18.56 18.15 -3.83
C GLY A 43 -19.26 16.80 -3.58
N GLU A 44 -20.58 16.75 -3.71
CA GLU A 44 -21.34 15.50 -3.53
C GLU A 44 -21.01 14.46 -4.60
N THR A 45 -20.88 14.90 -5.86
CA THR A 45 -20.48 14.02 -6.97
C THR A 45 -19.04 13.53 -6.79
N ALA A 46 -18.13 14.39 -6.38
CA ALA A 46 -16.75 14.01 -6.07
C ALA A 46 -16.70 12.98 -4.91
N TRP A 47 -17.50 13.19 -3.87
CA TRP A 47 -17.63 12.24 -2.77
C TRP A 47 -18.19 10.87 -3.23
N PHE A 48 -19.21 10.88 -4.07
CA PHE A 48 -19.77 9.66 -4.66
C PHE A 48 -18.73 8.89 -5.48
N ILE A 49 -17.99 9.59 -6.34
CA ILE A 49 -16.90 9.00 -7.14
C ILE A 49 -15.84 8.40 -6.22
N ALA A 50 -15.38 9.16 -5.21
CA ALA A 50 -14.36 8.72 -4.29
C ALA A 50 -14.72 7.46 -3.48
N ASN A 51 -16.00 7.33 -3.12
CA ASN A 51 -16.40 6.37 -2.10
C ASN A 51 -17.29 5.26 -2.65
N ARG A 52 -18.06 5.50 -3.72
CA ARG A 52 -18.95 4.51 -4.30
C ARG A 52 -18.51 4.03 -5.69
N ALA A 53 -18.08 4.95 -6.55
CA ALA A 53 -17.63 4.54 -7.89
C ALA A 53 -16.30 3.77 -7.84
N THR A 54 -15.48 3.93 -6.79
CA THR A 54 -14.22 3.16 -6.60
C THR A 54 -14.38 1.98 -5.63
N PHE A 55 -15.56 1.39 -5.52
CA PHE A 55 -15.85 0.30 -4.57
C PHE A 55 -14.93 -0.92 -4.75
N LEU A 56 -14.51 -1.23 -5.98
CA LEU A 56 -13.57 -2.34 -6.23
C LEU A 56 -12.23 -2.14 -5.52
N GLY A 57 -11.76 -0.90 -5.48
CA GLY A 57 -10.54 -0.57 -4.72
C GLY A 57 -10.74 -0.72 -3.21
N VAL A 58 -11.93 -0.38 -2.67
CA VAL A 58 -12.26 -0.61 -1.26
C VAL A 58 -12.27 -2.10 -0.96
N VAL A 59 -12.94 -2.91 -1.78
CA VAL A 59 -12.94 -4.38 -1.64
C VAL A 59 -11.53 -4.93 -1.66
N HIS A 60 -10.71 -4.48 -2.63
CA HIS A 60 -9.30 -4.88 -2.72
C HIS A 60 -8.52 -4.52 -1.45
N HIS A 61 -8.71 -3.30 -0.92
CA HIS A 61 -8.07 -2.80 0.30
C HIS A 61 -8.38 -3.70 1.51
N GLU A 62 -9.65 -3.98 1.76
CA GLU A 62 -10.07 -4.84 2.87
C GLU A 62 -9.61 -6.30 2.68
N CYS A 63 -9.64 -6.80 1.43
CA CYS A 63 -9.09 -8.11 1.12
C CYS A 63 -7.59 -8.22 1.39
N ALA A 64 -6.81 -7.16 1.13
CA ALA A 64 -5.39 -7.14 1.42
C ALA A 64 -5.11 -7.25 2.93
N HIS A 65 -5.86 -6.51 3.76
CA HIS A 65 -5.78 -6.65 5.22
C HIS A 65 -6.11 -8.07 5.67
N ALA A 66 -7.24 -8.62 5.22
CA ALA A 66 -7.68 -9.95 5.59
C ALA A 66 -6.68 -11.04 5.15
N LEU A 67 -6.19 -10.94 3.92
CA LEU A 67 -5.21 -11.89 3.37
C LEU A 67 -3.94 -11.94 4.21
N VAL A 68 -3.33 -10.79 4.50
CA VAL A 68 -2.10 -10.73 5.29
C VAL A 68 -2.35 -11.15 6.73
N ALA A 69 -3.50 -10.79 7.32
CA ALA A 69 -3.87 -11.28 8.64
C ALA A 69 -3.90 -12.82 8.70
N VAL A 70 -4.52 -13.47 7.70
CA VAL A 70 -4.59 -14.94 7.61
C VAL A 70 -3.21 -15.55 7.32
N LEU A 71 -2.47 -15.02 6.35
CA LEU A 71 -1.14 -15.53 5.99
C LEU A 71 -0.14 -15.45 7.14
N THR A 72 -0.27 -14.44 7.99
CA THR A 72 0.55 -14.29 9.20
C THR A 72 0.00 -15.07 10.40
N GLY A 73 -1.06 -15.84 10.21
CA GLY A 73 -1.66 -16.72 11.21
C GLY A 73 -2.65 -16.04 12.16
N GLY A 74 -3.07 -14.80 11.86
CA GLY A 74 -4.17 -14.14 12.56
C GLY A 74 -5.53 -14.73 12.19
N LYS A 75 -6.54 -14.42 13.00
CA LYS A 75 -7.92 -14.84 12.76
C LYS A 75 -8.75 -13.61 12.37
N VAL A 76 -9.34 -13.65 11.18
CA VAL A 76 -10.36 -12.67 10.78
C VAL A 76 -11.67 -13.01 11.48
N GLU A 77 -12.24 -12.08 12.22
CA GLU A 77 -13.48 -12.24 12.98
C GLU A 77 -14.68 -11.67 12.23
N GLN A 78 -14.48 -10.52 11.59
CA GLN A 78 -15.52 -9.86 10.84
C GLN A 78 -14.89 -9.18 9.61
N MET A 79 -15.58 -9.25 8.49
CA MET A 79 -15.18 -8.62 7.24
C MET A 79 -16.37 -7.94 6.60
N GLN A 80 -16.29 -6.64 6.44
CA GLN A 80 -17.27 -5.82 5.73
C GLN A 80 -16.56 -5.17 4.56
N LEU A 81 -16.70 -5.76 3.38
CA LEU A 81 -15.98 -5.34 2.18
C LEU A 81 -16.40 -3.98 1.65
N PHE A 82 -17.69 -3.67 1.80
CA PHE A 82 -18.24 -2.39 1.36
C PHE A 82 -19.49 -2.06 2.16
N HIS A 83 -19.34 -1.16 3.14
CA HIS A 83 -20.45 -0.66 3.96
C HIS A 83 -20.17 0.79 4.34
N PRO A 84 -20.42 1.75 3.43
CA PRO A 84 -20.06 3.13 3.65
C PRO A 84 -20.88 3.74 4.81
N GLN A 85 -20.16 4.06 5.89
CA GLN A 85 -20.68 4.80 7.05
C GLN A 85 -19.75 5.98 7.34
N GLY A 86 -20.15 7.18 6.96
CA GLY A 86 -19.30 8.36 7.04
C GLY A 86 -18.04 8.21 6.19
N ASP A 87 -16.87 8.34 6.82
CA ASP A 87 -15.57 8.20 6.16
C ASP A 87 -15.09 6.75 6.06
N GLN A 88 -15.78 5.80 6.72
CA GLN A 88 -15.42 4.39 6.69
C GLN A 88 -16.18 3.68 5.58
N LEU A 89 -15.45 3.07 4.65
CA LEU A 89 -16.02 2.41 3.46
C LEU A 89 -16.10 0.89 3.61
N GLY A 90 -15.17 0.31 4.37
CA GLY A 90 -15.09 -1.10 4.70
C GLY A 90 -14.43 -1.29 6.05
N CYS A 91 -14.37 -2.53 6.53
CA CYS A 91 -13.73 -2.85 7.80
C CYS A 91 -13.35 -4.33 7.86
N VAL A 92 -12.15 -4.61 8.31
CA VAL A 92 -11.72 -5.96 8.70
C VAL A 92 -11.35 -5.96 10.17
N ILE A 93 -12.10 -6.73 10.96
CA ILE A 93 -11.78 -6.97 12.36
C ILE A 93 -11.07 -8.31 12.45
N TRP A 94 -9.85 -8.27 12.94
CA TRP A 94 -9.01 -9.46 13.07
C TRP A 94 -8.26 -9.46 14.40
N ARG A 95 -7.85 -10.64 14.85
CA ARG A 95 -7.02 -10.82 16.05
C ARG A 95 -5.69 -11.44 15.68
N PRO A 96 -4.58 -10.94 16.24
CA PRO A 96 -3.28 -11.54 16.05
C PRO A 96 -3.21 -12.92 16.66
N ARG A 97 -2.35 -13.76 16.10
CA ARG A 97 -2.03 -15.04 16.73
C ARG A 97 -1.34 -14.79 18.07
N ARG A 98 -1.86 -15.36 19.14
CA ARG A 98 -1.28 -15.27 20.49
C ARG A 98 -0.01 -16.12 20.58
N LEU A 99 1.11 -15.63 20.07
CA LEU A 99 2.43 -16.27 20.22
C LEU A 99 3.27 -15.49 21.23
N TYR A 100 3.99 -14.48 20.72
CA TYR A 100 4.85 -13.61 21.50
C TYR A 100 4.49 -12.15 21.18
N PRO A 101 4.66 -11.21 22.14
CA PRO A 101 4.35 -9.79 21.91
C PRO A 101 5.03 -9.21 20.68
N GLY A 102 6.30 -9.59 20.42
CA GLY A 102 7.02 -9.14 19.23
C GLY A 102 6.43 -9.64 17.91
N ALA A 103 6.00 -10.91 17.86
CA ALA A 103 5.36 -11.47 16.66
C ALA A 103 4.01 -10.79 16.39
N CYS A 104 3.22 -10.51 17.44
CA CYS A 104 1.99 -9.72 17.29
C CYS A 104 2.27 -8.30 16.79
N ALA A 105 3.35 -7.67 17.28
CA ALA A 105 3.75 -6.34 16.85
C ALA A 105 4.08 -6.30 15.36
N ILE A 106 4.88 -7.25 14.86
CA ILE A 106 5.19 -7.39 13.44
C ILE A 106 3.92 -7.61 12.63
N GLN A 107 3.03 -8.48 13.10
CA GLN A 107 1.77 -8.78 12.42
C GLN A 107 0.90 -7.52 12.27
N TYR A 108 0.79 -6.69 13.30
CA TYR A 108 0.09 -5.40 13.22
C TYR A 108 0.66 -4.50 12.11
N THR A 109 1.99 -4.39 12.02
CA THR A 109 2.62 -3.59 10.97
C THR A 109 2.35 -4.16 9.59
N LEU A 110 2.58 -5.47 9.37
CA LEU A 110 2.41 -6.11 8.07
C LEU A 110 0.96 -6.01 7.56
N VAL A 111 -0.03 -6.28 8.42
CA VAL A 111 -1.43 -6.18 8.04
C VAL A 111 -1.79 -4.74 7.68
N SER A 112 -1.30 -3.75 8.43
CA SER A 112 -1.64 -2.35 8.19
C SER A 112 -1.05 -1.78 6.90
N ILE A 113 0.13 -2.23 6.47
CA ILE A 113 0.77 -1.76 5.22
C ILE A 113 0.33 -2.56 3.98
N ALA A 114 -0.37 -3.68 4.19
CA ALA A 114 -0.78 -4.59 3.12
C ALA A 114 -1.51 -3.91 1.95
N PRO A 115 -2.51 -3.02 2.15
CA PRO A 115 -3.21 -2.39 1.04
C PRO A 115 -2.31 -1.57 0.12
N VAL A 116 -1.30 -0.89 0.66
CA VAL A 116 -0.35 -0.10 -0.14
C VAL A 116 0.50 -1.03 -0.99
N ILE A 117 1.08 -2.07 -0.37
CA ILE A 117 1.94 -3.03 -1.08
C ILE A 117 1.15 -3.78 -2.15
N PHE A 118 0.03 -4.41 -1.78
CA PHE A 118 -0.77 -5.20 -2.72
C PHE A 118 -1.40 -4.32 -3.80
N GLY A 119 -1.79 -3.09 -3.46
CA GLY A 119 -2.33 -2.15 -4.43
C GLY A 119 -1.32 -1.77 -5.49
N CYS A 120 -0.12 -1.36 -5.09
CA CYS A 120 0.96 -1.02 -6.03
C CYS A 120 1.38 -2.24 -6.87
N CYS A 121 1.58 -3.40 -6.23
CA CYS A 121 1.93 -4.63 -6.93
C CYS A 121 0.86 -5.05 -7.96
N ASN A 122 -0.43 -5.02 -7.57
CA ASN A 122 -1.50 -5.40 -8.48
C ASN A 122 -1.68 -4.43 -9.63
N VAL A 123 -1.58 -3.12 -9.40
CA VAL A 123 -1.61 -2.13 -10.49
C VAL A 123 -0.43 -2.36 -11.45
N TYR A 124 0.78 -2.59 -10.93
CA TYR A 124 1.95 -2.92 -11.74
C TYR A 124 1.74 -4.19 -12.58
N LEU A 125 1.25 -5.28 -11.96
CA LEU A 125 1.00 -6.54 -12.66
C LEU A 125 -0.10 -6.40 -13.71
N LEU A 126 -1.19 -5.69 -13.43
CA LEU A 126 -2.27 -5.44 -14.37
C LEU A 126 -1.79 -4.60 -15.56
N TRP A 127 -0.97 -3.59 -15.30
CA TRP A 127 -0.40 -2.74 -16.37
C TRP A 127 0.54 -3.53 -17.29
N ASN A 128 1.48 -4.30 -16.73
CA ASN A 128 2.51 -4.95 -17.54
C ASN A 128 2.05 -6.27 -18.18
N HIS A 129 1.12 -7.01 -17.56
CA HIS A 129 0.75 -8.34 -18.04
C HIS A 129 -0.66 -8.45 -18.60
N VAL A 130 -1.59 -7.61 -18.15
CA VAL A 130 -2.99 -7.71 -18.57
C VAL A 130 -3.34 -6.62 -19.58
N PHE A 131 -2.90 -5.38 -19.36
CA PHE A 131 -3.19 -4.26 -20.26
C PHE A 131 -2.72 -4.50 -21.71
N PRO A 132 -1.53 -5.07 -21.97
CA PRO A 132 -1.08 -5.37 -23.33
C PRO A 132 -1.94 -6.43 -24.05
N LEU A 133 -2.70 -7.24 -23.32
CA LEU A 133 -3.60 -8.24 -23.89
C LEU A 133 -4.96 -7.66 -24.29
N CYS A 134 -5.24 -6.42 -23.92
CA CYS A 134 -6.49 -5.73 -24.24
C CYS A 134 -6.46 -5.28 -25.71
N THR A 135 -7.31 -5.88 -26.56
CA THR A 135 -7.42 -5.57 -27.98
C THR A 135 -8.58 -4.65 -28.33
N ARG A 136 -9.53 -4.49 -27.38
CA ARG A 136 -10.73 -3.67 -27.58
C ARG A 136 -10.78 -2.50 -26.60
N VAL A 137 -11.26 -1.34 -27.05
CA VAL A 137 -11.36 -0.11 -26.26
C VAL A 137 -12.11 -0.34 -24.94
N TRP A 138 -13.22 -1.07 -24.95
CA TRP A 138 -13.98 -1.34 -23.72
C TRP A 138 -13.19 -2.14 -22.69
N GLN A 139 -12.28 -3.07 -23.13
CA GLN A 139 -11.40 -3.82 -22.24
C GLN A 139 -10.38 -2.89 -21.57
N MET A 140 -9.79 -1.96 -22.35
CA MET A 140 -8.85 -0.97 -21.83
C MET A 140 -9.53 -0.03 -20.83
N LEU A 141 -10.75 0.42 -21.13
CA LEU A 141 -11.53 1.27 -20.22
C LEU A 141 -11.91 0.56 -18.92
N LEU A 142 -12.35 -0.71 -19.02
CA LEU A 142 -12.70 -1.51 -17.84
C LEU A 142 -11.47 -1.76 -16.97
N LEU A 143 -10.36 -2.17 -17.58
CA LEU A 143 -9.12 -2.42 -16.86
C LEU A 143 -8.55 -1.14 -16.26
N GLY A 144 -8.58 -0.02 -17.00
CA GLY A 144 -8.21 1.30 -16.51
C GLY A 144 -9.03 1.72 -15.29
N TYR A 145 -10.34 1.48 -15.31
CA TYR A 145 -11.21 1.72 -14.15
C TYR A 145 -10.79 0.86 -12.94
N VAL A 146 -10.51 -0.44 -13.14
CA VAL A 146 -10.07 -1.34 -12.07
C VAL A 146 -8.75 -0.86 -11.46
N MET A 147 -7.75 -0.57 -12.31
CA MET A 147 -6.44 -0.08 -11.86
C MET A 147 -6.56 1.24 -11.10
N LEU A 148 -7.33 2.20 -11.64
CA LEU A 148 -7.55 3.49 -10.98
C LEU A 148 -8.27 3.32 -9.65
N SER A 149 -9.28 2.44 -9.58
CA SER A 149 -10.02 2.13 -8.36
C SER A 149 -9.09 1.56 -7.28
N ILE A 150 -8.24 0.59 -7.63
CA ILE A 150 -7.24 0.01 -6.71
C ILE A 150 -6.24 1.07 -6.28
N PHE A 151 -5.67 1.84 -7.22
CA PHE A 151 -4.67 2.87 -6.93
C PHE A 151 -5.18 3.93 -5.95
N ILE A 152 -6.37 4.48 -6.20
CA ILE A 152 -6.96 5.52 -5.33
C ILE A 152 -7.21 5.02 -3.90
N GLN A 153 -7.49 3.73 -3.73
CA GLN A 153 -7.74 3.14 -2.41
C GLN A 153 -6.49 2.50 -1.78
N SER A 154 -5.34 2.50 -2.47
CA SER A 154 -4.04 2.00 -1.95
C SER A 154 -3.38 3.00 -1.00
N THR A 155 -4.14 3.56 -0.08
CA THR A 155 -3.69 4.52 0.94
C THR A 155 -3.73 3.88 2.31
N MET A 156 -3.04 4.47 3.29
CA MET A 156 -3.18 4.07 4.68
C MET A 156 -4.21 4.96 5.38
N SER A 157 -5.21 4.35 6.00
CA SER A 157 -6.12 5.08 6.87
C SER A 157 -5.41 5.56 8.14
N ARG A 158 -5.99 6.52 8.86
CA ARG A 158 -5.47 6.94 10.17
C ARG A 158 -5.41 5.79 11.18
N GLN A 159 -6.33 4.83 11.06
CA GLN A 159 -6.36 3.63 11.88
C GLN A 159 -5.19 2.71 11.52
N ASP A 160 -4.92 2.49 10.23
CA ASP A 160 -3.81 1.65 9.77
C ASP A 160 -2.48 2.19 10.27
N VAL A 161 -2.26 3.50 10.17
CA VAL A 161 -1.05 4.15 10.69
C VAL A 161 -0.90 3.92 12.20
N ARG A 162 -1.98 4.07 12.98
CA ARG A 162 -1.96 3.83 14.43
C ARG A 162 -1.66 2.37 14.78
N VAL A 163 -2.21 1.43 14.00
CA VAL A 163 -1.99 0.00 14.21
C VAL A 163 -0.57 -0.39 13.78
N ALA A 164 -0.10 0.09 12.63
CA ALA A 164 1.27 -0.11 12.16
C ALA A 164 2.31 0.39 13.17
N ALA A 165 2.07 1.55 13.79
CA ALA A 165 2.96 2.16 14.76
C ALA A 165 3.27 1.24 15.98
N LYS A 166 2.36 0.31 16.32
CA LYS A 166 2.57 -0.63 17.43
C LYS A 166 3.72 -1.60 17.17
N GLY A 167 3.96 -1.93 15.91
CA GLY A 167 5.01 -2.88 15.55
C GLY A 167 6.28 -2.24 14.99
N LEU A 168 6.26 -0.95 14.65
CA LEU A 168 7.41 -0.24 14.08
C LEU A 168 8.70 -0.40 14.89
N PRO A 169 8.71 -0.29 16.25
CA PRO A 169 9.95 -0.45 17.01
C PRO A 169 10.57 -1.84 16.85
N VAL A 170 9.73 -2.88 16.84
CA VAL A 170 10.20 -4.26 16.67
C VAL A 170 10.72 -4.48 15.25
N CYS A 171 10.00 -4.00 14.25
CA CYS A 171 10.43 -4.04 12.85
C CYS A 171 11.75 -3.28 12.66
N ALA A 172 11.93 -2.12 13.29
CA ALA A 172 13.14 -1.33 13.23
C ALA A 172 14.36 -2.11 13.75
N VAL A 173 14.22 -2.74 14.92
CA VAL A 173 15.32 -3.54 15.51
C VAL A 173 15.68 -4.72 14.60
N ILE A 174 14.68 -5.42 14.04
CA ILE A 174 14.94 -6.57 13.18
C ILE A 174 15.61 -6.13 11.88
N ILE A 175 15.07 -5.10 11.19
CA ILE A 175 15.64 -4.59 9.95
C ILE A 175 17.07 -4.11 10.19
N PHE A 176 17.29 -3.33 11.26
CA PHE A 176 18.63 -2.85 11.63
C PHE A 176 19.60 -4.00 11.84
N ALA A 177 19.21 -5.03 12.61
CA ALA A 177 20.06 -6.19 12.86
C ALA A 177 20.39 -6.95 11.55
N VAL A 178 19.40 -7.14 10.68
CA VAL A 178 19.61 -7.80 9.38
C VAL A 178 20.58 -6.99 8.51
N LEU A 179 20.38 -5.68 8.37
CA LEU A 179 21.26 -4.82 7.58
C LEU A 179 22.67 -4.76 8.14
N LEU A 180 22.80 -4.75 9.46
CA LEU A 180 24.11 -4.75 10.13
C LEU A 180 24.86 -6.06 9.87
N VAL A 181 24.19 -7.21 9.92
CA VAL A 181 24.78 -8.53 9.69
C VAL A 181 25.12 -8.74 8.21
N THR A 182 24.19 -8.40 7.30
CA THR A 182 24.38 -8.59 5.86
C THR A 182 25.33 -7.57 5.25
N GLY A 183 25.44 -6.38 5.85
CA GLY A 183 26.19 -5.25 5.28
C GLY A 183 25.52 -4.64 4.05
N ALA A 184 24.23 -4.92 3.82
CA ALA A 184 23.49 -4.40 2.66
C ALA A 184 23.32 -2.87 2.75
N ASP A 185 23.71 -2.18 1.68
CA ASP A 185 23.53 -0.73 1.55
C ASP A 185 22.29 -0.43 0.71
N VAL A 186 21.15 -0.34 1.41
CA VAL A 186 19.85 -0.04 0.80
C VAL A 186 19.82 1.37 0.20
N CYS A 187 20.51 2.33 0.81
CA CYS A 187 20.55 3.70 0.31
C CYS A 187 21.33 3.77 -1.01
N ALA A 188 22.48 3.12 -1.10
CA ALA A 188 23.24 3.03 -2.33
C ALA A 188 22.44 2.31 -3.41
N TRP A 189 21.77 1.21 -3.08
CA TRP A 189 20.91 0.50 -4.03
C TRP A 189 19.77 1.40 -4.56
N LEU A 190 19.10 2.16 -3.71
CA LEU A 190 18.03 3.08 -4.12
C LEU A 190 18.56 4.23 -4.99
N LEU A 191 19.76 4.76 -4.70
CA LEU A 191 20.34 5.87 -5.45
C LEU A 191 20.91 5.44 -6.81
N HIS A 192 21.40 4.20 -6.92
CA HIS A 192 22.00 3.66 -8.14
C HIS A 192 21.05 2.77 -8.93
N ALA A 193 19.81 2.56 -8.47
CA ALA A 193 18.81 1.84 -9.23
C ALA A 193 18.51 2.60 -10.54
N ASP A 194 18.44 1.87 -11.64
CA ASP A 194 18.05 2.43 -12.94
C ASP A 194 16.54 2.72 -12.99
N TRP A 195 16.17 3.85 -12.37
CA TRP A 195 14.78 4.29 -12.36
C TRP A 195 14.28 4.72 -13.75
N GLN A 196 15.19 5.14 -14.65
CA GLN A 196 14.83 5.50 -16.02
C GLN A 196 14.42 4.25 -16.80
N GLY A 197 15.22 3.18 -16.75
CA GLY A 197 14.86 1.91 -17.39
C GLY A 197 13.59 1.29 -16.81
N VAL A 198 13.36 1.42 -15.50
CA VAL A 198 12.10 0.99 -14.86
C VAL A 198 10.91 1.81 -15.40
N LEU A 199 11.04 3.12 -15.51
CA LEU A 199 9.99 4.00 -16.03
C LEU A 199 9.70 3.73 -17.51
N GLU A 200 10.73 3.59 -18.35
CA GLU A 200 10.60 3.27 -19.77
C GLU A 200 9.88 1.93 -19.98
N HIS A 201 10.26 0.93 -19.19
CA HIS A 201 9.57 -0.37 -19.21
C HIS A 201 8.11 -0.25 -18.75
N MET A 202 7.82 0.56 -17.72
CA MET A 202 6.45 0.79 -17.25
C MET A 202 5.59 1.56 -18.25
N LEU A 203 6.19 2.49 -19.00
CA LEU A 203 5.50 3.31 -20.00
C LEU A 203 5.41 2.64 -21.37
N GLY A 204 6.03 1.47 -21.54
CA GLY A 204 6.04 0.74 -22.81
C GLY A 204 6.83 1.47 -23.93
N THR A 205 7.81 2.29 -23.52
CA THR A 205 8.66 3.08 -24.45
C THR A 205 10.03 2.41 -24.68
N ALA A 206 10.26 1.25 -24.08
CA ALA A 206 11.46 0.44 -24.27
C ALA A 206 11.26 -0.63 -25.34
#